data_75450cfadf87a38cdc7afbc2b841ef1a
#
_entry.id   75450cfadf87a38cdc7afbc2b841ef1a
#
_cell.length_a   1.000
_cell.length_b   1.000
_cell.length_c   1.000
_cell.angle_alpha   90.00
_cell.angle_beta   90.00
_cell.angle_gamma   90.00
#
_symmetry.space_group_name_H-M   'P 1'
#
loop_
_entity.id
_entity.type
_entity.pdbx_description
1 polymer ?
#
loop_
_entity_poly.entity_id
_entity_poly.type
_entity_poly.pdbx_seq_one_letter_code
_entity_poly.pdbx_strand_id
1 'polypeptide(L)'
;DGKEDAAYQKHVEDFNKLQNADFRNLELESSENVRSTRPSDYKVRREVQNKKYNLPLLPTTTIGSFPQSKQVRLQRALWKKGELSNEAYEKFIEEEIARWIKIQEDLDIDVLVHGEFERTDMVEFFGQRFAGFASTKFGWVQSYGSRGVKPPIIYGDVKHVEAVTVKE
;
A
#
# COMPACT_ATOMS: atom_id res chain seq x y z
N ASP A 1 18.38 23.04 -38.56
CA ASP A 1 18.71 22.50 -37.27
C ASP A 1 17.54 22.85 -36.32
N GLY A 2 16.65 21.93 -36.03
CA GLY A 2 15.38 22.16 -35.31
C GLY A 2 15.50 22.73 -33.90
N LYS A 3 16.70 23.08 -33.46
CA LYS A 3 16.96 23.68 -32.15
C LYS A 3 16.45 25.13 -32.00
N GLU A 4 16.16 25.79 -33.10
CA GLU A 4 15.61 27.15 -33.08
C GLU A 4 14.06 27.15 -33.14
N ASP A 5 13.44 26.00 -33.26
CA ASP A 5 12.00 25.87 -33.22
C ASP A 5 11.45 26.23 -31.84
N ALA A 6 10.44 27.14 -31.84
CA ALA A 6 9.83 27.60 -30.58
C ALA A 6 9.20 26.47 -29.75
N ALA A 7 8.68 25.43 -30.40
CA ALA A 7 8.12 24.25 -29.73
C ALA A 7 9.24 23.43 -29.08
N TYR A 8 10.40 23.31 -29.73
CA TYR A 8 11.56 22.63 -29.14
C TYR A 8 12.10 23.41 -27.93
N GLN A 9 12.22 24.73 -28.04
CA GLN A 9 12.69 25.56 -26.92
C GLN A 9 11.75 25.46 -25.72
N LYS A 10 10.45 25.52 -25.97
CA LYS A 10 9.44 25.35 -24.92
C LYS A 10 9.55 23.96 -24.26
N HIS A 11 9.75 22.91 -25.05
CA HIS A 11 9.94 21.56 -24.53
C HIS A 11 11.17 21.45 -23.62
N VAL A 12 12.28 22.08 -24.03
CA VAL A 12 13.51 22.11 -23.21
C VAL A 12 13.29 22.87 -21.91
N GLU A 13 12.59 24.02 -21.95
CA GLU A 13 12.23 24.76 -20.74
C GLU A 13 11.36 23.93 -19.78
N ASP A 14 10.31 23.30 -20.31
CA ASP A 14 9.40 22.47 -19.51
C ASP A 14 10.13 21.25 -18.92
N PHE A 15 11.03 20.63 -19.69
CA PHE A 15 11.88 19.55 -19.22
C PHE A 15 12.82 20.01 -18.11
N ASN A 16 13.46 21.16 -18.26
CA ASN A 16 14.35 21.72 -17.23
C ASN A 16 13.58 22.09 -15.96
N LYS A 17 12.36 22.64 -16.07
CA LYS A 17 11.47 22.88 -14.91
C LYS A 17 11.15 21.60 -14.18
N LEU A 18 10.84 20.50 -14.91
CA LEU A 18 10.58 19.20 -14.32
C LEU A 18 11.82 18.60 -13.64
N GLN A 19 13.01 18.77 -14.22
CA GLN A 19 14.26 18.27 -13.63
C GLN A 19 14.63 19.00 -12.32
N ASN A 20 14.30 20.28 -12.22
CA ASN A 20 14.60 21.14 -11.08
C ASN A 20 13.39 21.35 -10.14
N ALA A 21 12.34 20.59 -10.30
CA ALA A 21 11.15 20.70 -9.46
C ALA A 21 11.41 20.15 -8.04
N ASP A 22 10.79 20.76 -7.04
CA ASP A 22 11.00 20.46 -5.61
C ASP A 22 10.78 18.97 -5.25
N PHE A 23 9.94 18.28 -6.00
CA PHE A 23 9.69 16.85 -5.79
C PHE A 23 10.87 15.93 -6.21
N ARG A 24 11.96 16.50 -6.79
CA ARG A 24 13.20 15.80 -7.16
C ARG A 24 14.43 16.27 -6.36
N ASN A 25 14.22 17.09 -5.35
CA ASN A 25 15.31 17.64 -4.52
C ASN A 25 15.48 16.92 -3.19
N LEU A 26 14.94 15.73 -3.06
CA LEU A 26 15.15 14.92 -1.86
C LEU A 26 16.58 14.38 -1.87
N GLU A 27 17.33 14.66 -0.81
CA GLU A 27 18.59 13.95 -0.55
C GLU A 27 18.26 12.48 -0.32
N LEU A 28 18.55 11.66 -1.31
CA LEU A 28 18.45 10.22 -1.19
C LEU A 28 19.66 9.76 -0.38
N GLU A 29 19.41 9.16 0.77
CA GLU A 29 20.47 8.44 1.49
C GLU A 29 21.04 7.36 0.56
N SER A 30 22.36 7.36 0.39
CA SER A 30 22.99 6.36 -0.46
C SER A 30 22.71 4.96 0.08
N SER A 31 22.35 4.04 -0.81
CA SER A 31 22.11 2.64 -0.46
C SER A 31 23.35 1.91 0.09
N GLU A 32 24.50 2.56 0.11
CA GLU A 32 25.77 2.01 0.58
C GLU A 32 25.74 1.57 2.04
N ASN A 33 24.87 2.18 2.86
CA ASN A 33 24.69 1.83 4.28
C ASN A 33 23.57 0.81 4.54
N VAL A 34 22.89 0.31 3.52
CA VAL A 34 21.86 -0.69 3.69
C VAL A 34 22.52 -2.06 3.95
N ARG A 35 22.33 -2.59 5.15
CA ARG A 35 22.79 -3.93 5.46
C ARG A 35 22.13 -4.94 4.53
N SER A 36 22.92 -5.58 3.68
CA SER A 36 22.47 -6.63 2.75
C SER A 36 22.15 -7.95 3.45
N THR A 37 22.58 -8.11 4.70
CA THR A 37 22.43 -9.34 5.47
C THR A 37 21.64 -9.12 6.77
N ARG A 38 20.86 -10.12 7.15
CA ARG A 38 20.16 -10.12 8.45
C ARG A 38 21.16 -10.29 9.59
N PRO A 39 20.92 -9.70 10.78
CA PRO A 39 21.87 -9.69 11.89
C PRO A 39 22.09 -11.07 12.53
N SER A 40 21.24 -12.07 12.25
CA SER A 40 21.37 -13.42 12.79
C SER A 40 21.07 -14.49 11.74
N ASP A 41 21.65 -15.67 11.91
CA ASP A 41 21.43 -16.81 11.03
C ASP A 41 19.99 -17.32 11.07
N TYR A 42 19.57 -17.97 9.99
CA TYR A 42 18.22 -18.54 9.87
C TYR A 42 17.86 -19.49 11.02
N LYS A 43 18.79 -20.38 11.42
CA LYS A 43 18.56 -21.35 12.50
C LYS A 43 18.20 -20.65 13.82
N VAL A 44 18.98 -19.63 14.18
CA VAL A 44 18.75 -18.83 15.40
C VAL A 44 17.40 -18.12 15.34
N ARG A 45 17.08 -17.49 14.21
CA ARG A 45 15.77 -16.81 14.05
C ARG A 45 14.60 -17.79 14.13
N ARG A 46 14.73 -18.97 13.51
CA ARG A 46 13.70 -20.00 13.55
C ARG A 46 13.42 -20.50 14.96
N GLU A 47 14.47 -20.75 15.75
CA GLU A 47 14.32 -21.16 17.14
C GLU A 47 13.59 -20.10 17.97
N VAL A 48 13.98 -18.83 17.86
CA VAL A 48 13.33 -17.71 18.54
C VAL A 48 11.87 -17.57 18.13
N GLN A 49 11.57 -17.66 16.84
CA GLN A 49 10.21 -17.56 16.30
C GLN A 49 9.34 -18.74 16.73
N ASN A 50 9.83 -19.96 16.64
CA ASN A 50 9.11 -21.15 17.09
C ASN A 50 8.77 -21.07 18.59
N LYS A 51 9.72 -20.64 19.42
CA LYS A 51 9.49 -20.44 20.86
C LYS A 51 8.48 -19.32 21.14
N LYS A 52 8.53 -18.23 20.35
CA LYS A 52 7.65 -17.07 20.54
C LYS A 52 6.21 -17.37 20.15
N TYR A 53 6.01 -17.97 18.99
CA TYR A 53 4.68 -18.15 18.43
C TYR A 53 4.02 -19.48 18.80
N ASN A 54 4.82 -20.50 19.14
CA ASN A 54 4.37 -21.84 19.53
C ASN A 54 3.31 -22.43 18.58
N LEU A 55 3.50 -22.22 17.28
CA LEU A 55 2.58 -22.70 16.24
C LEU A 55 2.69 -24.23 16.09
N PRO A 56 1.63 -24.92 15.67
CA PRO A 56 1.67 -26.33 15.32
C PRO A 56 2.59 -26.60 14.13
N LEU A 57 2.87 -27.87 13.84
CA LEU A 57 3.74 -28.28 12.72
C LEU A 57 3.25 -27.75 11.37
N LEU A 58 1.93 -27.72 11.17
CA LEU A 58 1.24 -27.24 9.96
C LEU A 58 0.20 -26.21 10.37
N PRO A 59 0.61 -24.95 10.63
CA PRO A 59 -0.32 -23.92 11.06
C PRO A 59 -1.27 -23.53 9.94
N THR A 60 -2.53 -23.35 10.28
CA THR A 60 -3.56 -22.86 9.38
C THR A 60 -3.57 -21.33 9.29
N THR A 61 -3.83 -20.80 8.12
CA THR A 61 -4.04 -19.36 7.87
C THR A 61 -4.88 -19.16 6.61
N THR A 62 -5.23 -17.92 6.33
CA THR A 62 -5.95 -17.55 5.10
C THR A 62 -5.06 -16.76 4.15
N ILE A 63 -5.59 -16.41 2.97
CA ILE A 63 -4.85 -15.67 1.93
C ILE A 63 -4.47 -14.22 2.32
N GLY A 64 -5.11 -13.65 3.34
CA GLY A 64 -4.89 -12.27 3.79
C GLY A 64 -6.08 -11.36 3.55
N SER A 65 -6.59 -11.28 2.32
CA SER A 65 -7.76 -10.48 1.99
C SER A 65 -9.05 -11.30 2.02
N PHE A 66 -10.11 -10.71 2.60
CA PHE A 66 -11.47 -11.27 2.54
C PHE A 66 -12.33 -10.57 1.48
N PRO A 67 -13.39 -11.24 0.98
CA PRO A 67 -14.30 -10.63 0.02
C PRO A 67 -14.93 -9.34 0.56
N GLN A 68 -14.88 -8.28 -0.25
CA GLN A 68 -15.51 -7.01 0.09
C GLN A 68 -17.04 -7.16 0.09
N SER A 69 -17.67 -7.12 1.26
CA SER A 69 -19.12 -7.21 1.39
C SER A 69 -19.83 -6.01 0.73
N LYS A 70 -21.16 -6.14 0.51
CA LYS A 70 -21.97 -5.00 0.03
C LYS A 70 -21.86 -3.81 0.99
N GLN A 71 -21.82 -4.08 2.29
CA GLN A 71 -21.73 -3.07 3.33
C GLN A 71 -20.38 -2.32 3.28
N VAL A 72 -19.28 -3.05 3.21
CA VAL A 72 -17.93 -2.44 3.08
C VAL A 72 -17.85 -1.55 1.83
N ARG A 73 -18.38 -2.01 0.70
CA ARG A 73 -18.40 -1.23 -0.54
C ARG A 73 -19.26 0.03 -0.43
N LEU A 74 -20.42 -0.07 0.25
CA LEU A 74 -21.31 1.06 0.47
C LEU A 74 -20.65 2.13 1.35
N GLN A 75 -20.12 1.75 2.51
CA GLN A 75 -19.47 2.68 3.43
C GLN A 75 -18.28 3.39 2.77
N ARG A 76 -17.46 2.66 2.02
CA ARG A 76 -16.37 3.25 1.24
C ARG A 76 -16.87 4.23 0.17
N ALA A 77 -17.98 3.93 -0.49
CA ALA A 77 -18.55 4.83 -1.49
C ALA A 77 -19.08 6.13 -0.86
N LEU A 78 -19.75 6.05 0.29
CA LEU A 78 -20.23 7.21 1.06
C LEU A 78 -19.04 8.06 1.53
N TRP A 79 -18.02 7.44 2.09
CA TRP A 79 -16.80 8.14 2.49
C TRP A 79 -16.12 8.86 1.31
N LYS A 80 -15.93 8.19 0.17
CA LYS A 80 -15.33 8.81 -1.03
C LYS A 80 -16.15 9.97 -1.61
N LYS A 81 -17.46 10.02 -1.34
CA LYS A 81 -18.34 11.13 -1.72
C LYS A 81 -18.37 12.26 -0.69
N GLY A 82 -17.75 12.09 0.47
CA GLY A 82 -17.82 13.03 1.59
C GLY A 82 -19.15 12.98 2.37
N GLU A 83 -19.97 11.94 2.15
CA GLU A 83 -21.24 11.70 2.87
C GLU A 83 -21.00 10.96 4.20
N LEU A 84 -19.80 10.45 4.45
CA LEU A 84 -19.36 9.83 5.69
C LEU A 84 -18.04 10.45 6.12
N SER A 85 -17.88 10.80 7.41
CA SER A 85 -16.63 11.36 7.93
C SER A 85 -15.50 10.32 7.98
N ASN A 86 -14.24 10.77 8.05
CA ASN A 86 -13.10 9.89 8.19
C ASN A 86 -13.20 9.02 9.44
N GLU A 87 -13.53 9.62 10.57
CA GLU A 87 -13.64 8.94 11.88
C GLU A 87 -14.72 7.85 11.85
N ALA A 88 -15.86 8.14 11.21
CA ALA A 88 -16.95 7.18 11.10
C ALA A 88 -16.57 6.01 10.16
N TYR A 89 -15.83 6.30 9.08
CA TYR A 89 -15.35 5.27 8.17
C TYR A 89 -14.27 4.41 8.82
N GLU A 90 -13.28 5.01 9.50
CA GLU A 90 -12.22 4.29 10.23
C GLU A 90 -12.83 3.35 11.28
N LYS A 91 -13.75 3.87 12.10
CA LYS A 91 -14.47 3.06 13.10
C LYS A 91 -15.20 1.87 12.48
N PHE A 92 -15.88 2.09 11.35
CA PHE A 92 -16.55 0.98 10.63
C PHE A 92 -15.55 -0.08 10.18
N ILE A 93 -14.38 0.32 9.66
CA ILE A 93 -13.33 -0.62 9.23
C ILE A 93 -12.76 -1.39 10.42
N GLU A 94 -12.49 -0.73 11.55
CA GLU A 94 -12.05 -1.38 12.79
C GLU A 94 -13.05 -2.44 13.29
N GLU A 95 -14.34 -2.09 13.31
CA GLU A 95 -15.41 -3.03 13.70
C GLU A 95 -15.50 -4.23 12.76
N GLU A 96 -15.33 -4.03 11.46
CA GLU A 96 -15.34 -5.11 10.47
C GLU A 96 -14.10 -6.02 10.61
N ILE A 97 -12.93 -5.46 10.83
CA ILE A 97 -11.70 -6.22 11.10
C ILE A 97 -11.86 -7.06 12.38
N ALA A 98 -12.32 -6.44 13.49
CA ALA A 98 -12.55 -7.13 14.75
C ALA A 98 -13.55 -8.29 14.61
N ARG A 99 -14.63 -8.09 13.85
CA ARG A 99 -15.60 -9.13 13.55
C ARG A 99 -14.98 -10.33 12.82
N TRP A 100 -14.12 -10.07 11.83
CA TRP A 100 -13.48 -11.14 11.05
C TRP A 100 -12.35 -11.83 11.82
N ILE A 101 -11.65 -11.13 12.69
CA ILE A 101 -10.70 -11.76 13.63
C ILE A 101 -11.45 -12.72 14.54
N LYS A 102 -12.59 -12.29 15.12
CA LYS A 102 -13.40 -13.15 15.98
C LYS A 102 -13.90 -14.41 15.26
N ILE A 103 -14.31 -14.30 14.00
CA ILE A 103 -14.70 -15.47 13.19
C ILE A 103 -13.54 -16.45 13.00
N GLN A 104 -12.34 -15.95 12.76
CA GLN A 104 -11.15 -16.79 12.61
C GLN A 104 -10.78 -17.48 13.92
N GLU A 105 -10.89 -16.81 15.05
CA GLU A 105 -10.72 -17.41 16.39
C GLU A 105 -11.75 -18.52 16.64
N ASP A 106 -13.01 -18.28 16.31
CA ASP A 106 -14.10 -19.27 16.48
C ASP A 106 -13.95 -20.51 15.56
N LEU A 107 -13.16 -20.37 14.48
CA LEU A 107 -12.81 -21.44 13.56
C LEU A 107 -11.45 -22.10 13.89
N ASP A 108 -10.82 -21.76 14.99
CA ASP A 108 -9.50 -22.27 15.40
C ASP A 108 -8.40 -22.07 14.33
N ILE A 109 -8.39 -20.93 13.63
CA ILE A 109 -7.31 -20.57 12.71
C ILE A 109 -6.07 -20.16 13.50
N ASP A 110 -4.93 -20.81 13.24
CA ASP A 110 -3.69 -20.60 14.02
C ASP A 110 -3.03 -19.24 13.79
N VAL A 111 -3.07 -18.70 12.56
CA VAL A 111 -2.48 -17.42 12.20
C VAL A 111 -3.54 -16.53 11.59
N LEU A 112 -3.97 -15.54 12.36
CA LEU A 112 -5.06 -14.64 11.97
C LEU A 112 -4.59 -13.57 10.99
N VAL A 113 -5.51 -13.12 10.14
CA VAL A 113 -5.33 -12.00 9.23
C VAL A 113 -6.42 -10.97 9.44
N HIS A 114 -6.13 -9.67 9.23
CA HIS A 114 -7.12 -8.62 9.44
C HIS A 114 -8.16 -8.50 8.30
N GLY A 115 -7.92 -9.09 7.12
CA GLY A 115 -8.90 -9.17 6.03
C GLY A 115 -8.83 -8.08 4.99
N GLU A 116 -8.01 -7.05 5.15
CA GLU A 116 -7.72 -5.98 4.18
C GLU A 116 -8.95 -5.13 3.78
N PHE A 117 -9.84 -4.84 4.73
CA PHE A 117 -11.08 -4.10 4.45
C PHE A 117 -10.85 -2.62 4.17
N GLU A 118 -9.73 -2.05 4.60
CA GLU A 118 -9.31 -0.66 4.39
C GLU A 118 -8.89 -0.39 2.93
N ARG A 119 -8.50 -1.41 2.17
CA ARG A 119 -7.93 -1.27 0.84
C ARG A 119 -8.69 -2.05 -0.24
N THR A 120 -8.56 -1.60 -1.49
CA THR A 120 -9.10 -2.26 -2.69
C THR A 120 -8.01 -3.00 -3.45
N ASP A 121 -6.83 -2.40 -3.52
CA ASP A 121 -5.64 -2.93 -4.18
C ASP A 121 -4.40 -2.55 -3.36
N MET A 122 -3.51 -3.50 -3.14
CA MET A 122 -2.32 -3.30 -2.31
C MET A 122 -1.38 -2.25 -2.93
N VAL A 123 -1.17 -2.29 -4.24
CA VAL A 123 -0.24 -1.36 -4.91
C VAL A 123 -0.81 0.06 -4.90
N GLU A 124 -2.11 0.23 -5.17
CA GLU A 124 -2.80 1.53 -5.05
C GLU A 124 -2.74 2.05 -3.60
N PHE A 125 -3.00 1.21 -2.62
CA PHE A 125 -3.01 1.57 -1.21
C PHE A 125 -1.65 2.10 -0.73
N PHE A 126 -0.57 1.40 -1.03
CA PHE A 126 0.77 1.84 -0.66
C PHE A 126 1.21 3.06 -1.48
N GLY A 127 0.96 3.07 -2.79
CA GLY A 127 1.30 4.21 -3.64
C GLY A 127 0.66 5.52 -3.20
N GLN A 128 -0.57 5.49 -2.66
CA GLN A 128 -1.24 6.68 -2.12
C GLN A 128 -0.64 7.21 -0.81
N ARG A 129 0.20 6.43 -0.12
CA ARG A 129 0.82 6.76 1.18
C ARG A 129 2.29 7.13 1.10
N PHE A 130 2.88 7.11 -0.09
CA PHE A 130 4.23 7.58 -0.32
C PHE A 130 4.21 8.89 -1.09
N ALA A 131 5.07 9.84 -0.73
CA ALA A 131 5.36 10.98 -1.59
C ALA A 131 6.03 10.50 -2.89
N GLY A 132 5.91 11.27 -3.96
CA GLY A 132 6.46 10.91 -5.28
C GLY A 132 5.59 9.98 -6.11
N PHE A 133 4.43 9.55 -5.59
CA PHE A 133 3.43 8.77 -6.32
C PHE A 133 2.17 9.59 -6.63
N ALA A 134 1.61 9.39 -7.80
CA ALA A 134 0.30 9.91 -8.20
C ALA A 134 -0.62 8.78 -8.66
N SER A 135 -1.91 8.92 -8.38
CA SER A 135 -2.94 8.01 -8.85
C SER A 135 -3.88 8.71 -9.81
N THR A 136 -4.22 8.07 -10.93
CA THR A 136 -5.18 8.61 -11.88
C THR A 136 -6.62 8.37 -11.40
N LYS A 137 -7.55 9.22 -11.86
CA LYS A 137 -8.98 9.01 -11.57
C LYS A 137 -9.57 7.88 -12.42
N PHE A 138 -9.17 7.78 -13.68
CA PHE A 138 -9.76 6.88 -14.68
C PHE A 138 -8.78 5.97 -15.41
N GLY A 139 -7.52 5.96 -15.01
CA GLY A 139 -6.48 5.15 -15.66
C GLY A 139 -6.55 3.67 -15.31
N TRP A 140 -7.72 3.07 -15.49
CA TRP A 140 -7.93 1.64 -15.28
C TRP A 140 -7.22 0.82 -16.33
N VAL A 141 -6.48 -0.19 -15.91
CA VAL A 141 -5.88 -1.20 -16.77
C VAL A 141 -6.33 -2.58 -16.34
N GLN A 142 -6.40 -3.50 -17.28
CA GLN A 142 -6.68 -4.90 -16.99
C GLN A 142 -5.45 -5.53 -16.33
N SER A 143 -5.68 -6.21 -15.21
CA SER A 143 -4.69 -7.04 -14.52
C SER A 143 -4.95 -8.51 -14.82
N TYR A 144 -5.00 -9.37 -13.82
CA TYR A 144 -5.25 -10.79 -14.00
C TYR A 144 -6.76 -11.08 -14.17
N GLY A 145 -7.12 -11.83 -15.19
CA GLY A 145 -8.51 -12.16 -15.49
C GLY A 145 -9.36 -10.92 -15.78
N SER A 146 -10.48 -10.77 -15.08
CA SER A 146 -11.39 -9.62 -15.20
C SER A 146 -11.07 -8.48 -14.21
N ARG A 147 -9.99 -8.58 -13.45
CA ARG A 147 -9.61 -7.57 -12.46
C ARG A 147 -9.10 -6.31 -13.14
N GLY A 148 -9.69 -5.16 -12.80
CA GLY A 148 -9.19 -3.84 -13.14
C GLY A 148 -8.38 -3.23 -11.99
N VAL A 149 -7.25 -2.62 -12.30
CA VAL A 149 -6.39 -1.91 -11.35
C VAL A 149 -6.05 -0.53 -11.88
N LYS A 150 -5.67 0.38 -10.98
CA LYS A 150 -5.11 1.69 -11.32
C LYS A 150 -3.66 1.74 -10.85
N PRO A 151 -2.67 1.47 -11.72
CA PRO A 151 -1.28 1.55 -11.35
C PRO A 151 -0.92 2.96 -10.89
N PRO A 152 -0.23 3.13 -9.76
CA PRO A 152 0.31 4.43 -9.39
C PRO A 152 1.46 4.82 -10.33
N ILE A 153 1.62 6.13 -10.54
CA ILE A 153 2.65 6.72 -11.37
C ILE A 153 3.72 7.31 -10.46
N ILE A 154 4.97 6.89 -10.62
CA ILE A 154 6.10 7.50 -9.93
C ILE A 154 6.49 8.75 -10.73
N TYR A 155 6.32 9.93 -10.13
CA TYR A 155 6.62 11.20 -10.78
C TYR A 155 7.77 11.98 -10.14
N GLY A 156 8.17 11.61 -8.94
CA GLY A 156 9.22 12.26 -8.17
C GLY A 156 9.95 11.30 -7.25
N ASP A 157 10.78 11.84 -6.37
CA ASP A 157 11.52 11.07 -5.39
C ASP A 157 10.57 10.43 -4.39
N VAL A 158 10.74 9.13 -4.18
CA VAL A 158 9.85 8.35 -3.31
C VAL A 158 10.28 8.51 -1.86
N LYS A 159 9.37 8.99 -1.03
CA LYS A 159 9.59 9.15 0.41
C LYS A 159 8.47 8.52 1.22
N HIS A 160 8.83 7.77 2.24
CA HIS A 160 7.92 7.30 3.27
C HIS A 160 7.51 8.48 4.18
N VAL A 161 6.24 8.82 4.18
CA VAL A 161 5.73 10.02 4.88
C VAL A 161 5.33 9.70 6.31
N GLU A 162 4.64 8.57 6.48
CA GLU A 162 4.12 8.11 7.76
C GLU A 162 4.04 6.59 7.82
N ALA A 163 3.90 6.03 9.01
CA ALA A 163 3.68 4.60 9.18
C ALA A 163 2.38 4.16 8.49
N VAL A 164 2.46 3.13 7.64
CA VAL A 164 1.36 2.74 6.75
C VAL A 164 0.47 1.67 7.35
N THR A 165 1.04 0.75 8.15
CA THR A 165 0.37 -0.46 8.66
C THR A 165 0.47 -0.60 10.19
N VAL A 166 0.48 0.50 10.91
CA VAL A 166 0.60 0.50 12.38
C VAL A 166 -0.75 0.65 13.08
N LYS A 167 -1.75 1.16 12.37
CA LYS A 167 -3.10 1.35 12.91
C LYS A 167 -3.95 0.08 12.82
N GLU A 168 -3.71 -0.76 11.81
CA GLU A 168 -4.46 -1.99 11.56
C GLU A 168 -4.08 -3.17 12.48
#